data_8e5e1d482c78091af01777408b7d9ecb
#
_entry.id   8e5e1d482c78091af01777408b7d9ecb
#
_cell.length_a   1.000
_cell.length_b   1.000
_cell.length_c   1.000
_cell.angle_alpha   90.00
_cell.angle_beta   90.00
_cell.angle_gamma   90.00
#
_symmetry.space_group_name_H-M   'P 1'
#
loop_
_entity.id
_entity.type
_entity.pdbx_description
1 polymer ?
#
loop_
_entity_poly.entity_id
_entity_poly.type
_entity_poly.pdbx_seq_one_letter_code
_entity_poly.pdbx_strand_id
1 'polypeptide(L)'
;MNGYTVLLLVAALIVLGVSRIARQIVFHPLQTGIHAVKDLIAYIRHKGWNTCPVGALDIYCGYFGSGKTLSLVHKVVGLYNRYNDKPVWCSRRKKFVTQKINVLSNVDLTIPYTKLDSLAQVVKASKTTSAIDDDNDTLTVTIVAMDELSVQMNSRSFKDNFNAYF
;
A
#
# COMPACT_ATOMS: atom_id res chain seq x y z
N MET A 1 -15.96 -45.21 12.72
CA MET A 1 -15.31 -43.92 12.30
C MET A 1 -14.21 -43.65 13.31
N ASN A 2 -12.95 -43.59 12.88
CA ASN A 2 -11.83 -43.44 13.79
C ASN A 2 -11.83 -42.04 14.42
N GLY A 3 -11.50 -41.91 15.70
CA GLY A 3 -11.48 -40.60 16.39
C GLY A 3 -10.69 -39.51 15.65
N TYR A 4 -9.61 -39.89 14.92
CA TYR A 4 -8.83 -39.01 14.09
C TYR A 4 -9.62 -38.43 12.89
N THR A 5 -10.56 -39.19 12.30
CA THR A 5 -11.38 -38.70 11.17
C THR A 5 -12.39 -37.67 11.64
N VAL A 6 -12.93 -37.83 12.84
CA VAL A 6 -13.84 -36.84 13.46
C VAL A 6 -13.08 -35.54 13.77
N LEU A 7 -11.88 -35.64 14.33
CA LEU A 7 -11.05 -34.50 14.68
C LEU A 7 -10.65 -33.68 13.40
N LEU A 8 -10.27 -34.38 12.32
CA LEU A 8 -9.95 -33.75 11.05
C LEU A 8 -11.17 -33.05 10.42
N LEU A 9 -12.36 -33.65 10.51
CA LEU A 9 -13.60 -33.02 10.02
C LEU A 9 -13.94 -31.76 10.80
N VAL A 10 -13.82 -31.79 12.12
CA VAL A 10 -14.06 -30.62 12.98
C VAL A 10 -13.05 -29.50 12.67
N ALA A 11 -11.76 -29.82 12.53
CA ALA A 11 -10.74 -28.86 12.16
C ALA A 11 -11.00 -28.23 10.78
N ALA A 12 -11.39 -29.02 9.79
CA ALA A 12 -11.76 -28.53 8.47
C ALA A 12 -12.97 -27.59 8.51
N LEU A 13 -14.00 -27.92 9.30
CA LEU A 13 -15.17 -27.06 9.49
C LEU A 13 -14.82 -25.73 10.16
N ILE A 14 -13.91 -25.74 11.14
CA ILE A 14 -13.43 -24.52 11.79
C ILE A 14 -12.68 -23.63 10.76
N VAL A 15 -11.78 -24.21 9.95
CA VAL A 15 -11.04 -23.47 8.93
C VAL A 15 -11.98 -22.87 7.89
N LEU A 16 -12.99 -23.60 7.43
CA LEU A 16 -14.02 -23.11 6.52
C LEU A 16 -14.90 -22.03 7.16
N GLY A 17 -15.15 -22.11 8.46
CA GLY A 17 -15.93 -21.11 9.20
C GLY A 17 -15.20 -19.77 9.33
N VAL A 18 -13.90 -19.82 9.63
CA VAL A 18 -13.07 -18.64 9.92
C VAL A 18 -12.50 -18.01 8.66
N SER A 19 -12.05 -18.79 7.68
CA SER A 19 -11.36 -18.29 6.50
C SER A 19 -12.29 -18.06 5.32
N ARG A 20 -12.43 -16.80 4.89
CA ARG A 20 -13.16 -16.43 3.65
C ARG A 20 -12.48 -17.05 2.41
N ILE A 21 -11.16 -17.12 2.42
CA ILE A 21 -10.37 -17.69 1.31
C ILE A 21 -10.64 -19.19 1.19
N ALA A 22 -10.63 -19.93 2.31
CA ALA A 22 -10.92 -21.37 2.30
C ALA A 22 -12.33 -21.67 1.77
N ARG A 23 -13.33 -20.87 2.17
CA ARG A 23 -14.69 -20.98 1.61
C ARG A 23 -14.72 -20.75 0.10
N GLN A 24 -14.06 -19.72 -0.39
CA GLN A 24 -14.04 -19.42 -1.81
C GLN A 24 -13.38 -20.52 -2.64
N ILE A 25 -12.30 -21.12 -2.14
CA ILE A 25 -11.62 -22.25 -2.79
C ILE A 25 -12.53 -23.47 -2.85
N VAL A 26 -13.23 -23.80 -1.76
CA VAL A 26 -14.06 -24.99 -1.66
C VAL A 26 -15.35 -24.88 -2.49
N PHE A 27 -16.03 -23.71 -2.43
CA PHE A 27 -17.30 -23.52 -3.14
C PHE A 27 -17.15 -23.14 -4.61
N HIS A 28 -16.02 -22.55 -5.00
CA HIS A 28 -15.76 -22.10 -6.37
C HIS A 28 -14.36 -22.51 -6.86
N PRO A 29 -13.99 -23.81 -6.83
CA PRO A 29 -12.63 -24.26 -7.13
C PRO A 29 -12.21 -23.93 -8.56
N LEU A 30 -13.12 -24.07 -9.53
CA LEU A 30 -12.83 -23.77 -10.95
C LEU A 30 -12.58 -22.28 -11.19
N GLN A 31 -13.39 -21.40 -10.61
CA GLN A 31 -13.21 -19.96 -10.74
C GLN A 31 -11.91 -19.51 -10.07
N THR A 32 -11.64 -20.01 -8.86
CA THR A 32 -10.40 -19.72 -8.13
C THR A 32 -9.18 -20.20 -8.90
N GLY A 33 -9.23 -21.38 -9.49
CA GLY A 33 -8.17 -21.91 -10.34
C GLY A 33 -7.92 -21.04 -11.59
N ILE A 34 -8.99 -20.63 -12.29
CA ILE A 34 -8.88 -19.77 -13.48
C ILE A 34 -8.28 -18.41 -13.10
N HIS A 35 -8.71 -17.81 -11.98
CA HIS A 35 -8.16 -16.54 -11.52
C HIS A 35 -6.69 -16.68 -11.11
N ALA A 36 -6.32 -17.72 -10.37
CA ALA A 36 -4.94 -17.99 -10.00
C ALA A 36 -4.01 -18.17 -11.21
N VAL A 37 -4.48 -18.89 -12.25
CA VAL A 37 -3.72 -19.04 -13.50
C VAL A 37 -3.60 -17.71 -14.25
N LYS A 38 -4.66 -16.92 -14.33
CA LYS A 38 -4.62 -15.58 -14.94
C LYS A 38 -3.64 -14.67 -14.22
N ASP A 39 -3.67 -14.67 -12.89
CA ASP A 39 -2.77 -13.86 -12.07
C ASP A 39 -1.31 -14.32 -12.22
N LEU A 40 -1.07 -15.63 -12.29
CA LEU A 40 0.26 -16.18 -12.55
C LEU A 40 0.78 -15.79 -13.93
N ILE A 41 -0.05 -15.89 -14.97
CA ILE A 41 0.31 -15.47 -16.33
C ILE A 41 0.59 -13.95 -16.36
N ALA A 42 -0.25 -13.15 -15.70
CA ALA A 42 -0.04 -11.71 -15.58
C ALA A 42 1.27 -11.39 -14.84
N TYR A 43 1.57 -12.12 -13.76
CA TYR A 43 2.83 -12.00 -13.04
C TYR A 43 4.05 -12.29 -13.92
N ILE A 44 4.05 -13.43 -14.62
CA ILE A 44 5.17 -13.84 -15.48
C ILE A 44 5.33 -12.86 -16.66
N ARG A 45 4.22 -12.49 -17.31
CA ARG A 45 4.24 -11.68 -18.54
C ARG A 45 4.60 -10.22 -18.28
N HIS A 46 4.19 -9.68 -17.15
CA HIS A 46 4.24 -8.24 -16.92
C HIS A 46 5.18 -7.85 -15.78
N LYS A 47 5.82 -8.80 -15.09
CA LYS A 47 6.56 -8.52 -13.84
C LYS A 47 5.77 -7.56 -12.93
N GLY A 48 4.44 -7.72 -12.92
CA GLY A 48 3.45 -6.72 -12.50
C GLY A 48 3.46 -6.38 -11.00
N TRP A 49 4.40 -6.94 -10.27
CA TRP A 49 4.54 -6.73 -8.82
C TRP A 49 5.63 -5.71 -8.47
N ASN A 50 6.14 -5.00 -9.47
CA ASN A 50 7.03 -3.85 -9.28
C ASN A 50 6.25 -2.54 -9.04
N THR A 51 4.92 -2.62 -8.88
CA THR A 51 4.10 -1.46 -8.56
C THR A 51 4.26 -1.11 -7.08
N CYS A 52 4.50 0.16 -6.78
CA CYS A 52 4.48 0.64 -5.42
C CYS A 52 3.09 0.40 -4.80
N PRO A 53 3.00 -0.20 -3.60
CA PRO A 53 1.72 -0.43 -2.95
C PRO A 53 1.00 0.89 -2.69
N VAL A 54 -0.26 0.98 -3.13
CA VAL A 54 -1.14 2.13 -2.91
C VAL A 54 -2.17 1.77 -1.84
N GLY A 55 -2.49 2.72 -0.95
CA GLY A 55 -3.44 2.50 0.15
C GLY A 55 -2.87 1.70 1.32
N ALA A 56 -1.57 1.48 1.38
CA ALA A 56 -0.91 0.90 2.54
C ALA A 56 -0.69 1.97 3.62
N LEU A 57 -0.91 1.60 4.87
CA LEU A 57 -0.66 2.42 6.06
C LEU A 57 0.27 1.66 7.00
N ASP A 58 1.47 2.15 7.18
CA ASP A 58 2.46 1.62 8.11
C ASP A 58 2.58 2.55 9.33
N ILE A 59 2.32 2.03 10.53
CA ILE A 59 2.41 2.77 11.79
C ILE A 59 3.55 2.22 12.63
N TYR A 60 4.48 3.09 13.00
CA TYR A 60 5.62 2.75 13.85
C TYR A 60 5.34 3.21 15.28
N CYS A 61 5.09 2.26 16.17
CA CYS A 61 4.86 2.50 17.59
C CYS A 61 6.07 2.02 18.41
N GLY A 62 6.36 2.70 19.51
CA GLY A 62 7.43 2.29 20.42
C GLY A 62 7.80 3.39 21.41
N TYR A 63 8.65 3.05 22.37
CA TYR A 63 9.15 4.01 23.38
C TYR A 63 9.98 5.11 22.74
N PHE A 64 10.14 6.20 23.50
CA PHE A 64 11.04 7.28 23.08
C PHE A 64 12.46 6.76 22.86
N GLY A 65 13.13 7.19 21.79
CA GLY A 65 14.47 6.71 21.45
C GLY A 65 14.55 5.32 20.78
N SER A 66 13.42 4.64 20.52
CA SER A 66 13.41 3.30 19.90
C SER A 66 13.72 3.28 18.39
N GLY A 67 14.09 4.41 17.80
CA GLY A 67 14.46 4.49 16.37
C GLY A 67 13.27 4.52 15.40
N LYS A 68 12.06 4.93 15.84
CA LYS A 68 10.87 5.02 14.98
C LYS A 68 11.09 5.87 13.73
N THR A 69 11.61 7.08 13.92
CA THR A 69 11.93 8.01 12.82
C THR A 69 12.94 7.42 11.86
N LEU A 70 13.96 6.74 12.38
CA LEU A 70 14.97 6.07 11.55
C LEU A 70 14.34 4.94 10.71
N SER A 71 13.46 4.15 11.31
CA SER A 71 12.72 3.08 10.62
C SER A 71 11.81 3.64 9.53
N LEU A 72 11.12 4.75 9.81
CA LEU A 72 10.30 5.47 8.83
C LEU A 72 11.15 5.94 7.65
N VAL A 73 12.25 6.65 7.92
CA VAL A 73 13.16 7.15 6.88
C VAL A 73 13.72 5.99 6.04
N HIS A 74 14.20 4.93 6.68
CA HIS A 74 14.73 3.76 5.99
C HIS A 74 13.67 3.12 5.06
N LYS A 75 12.44 2.99 5.53
CA LYS A 75 11.34 2.43 4.74
C LYS A 75 11.03 3.31 3.52
N VAL A 76 10.89 4.62 3.71
CA VAL A 76 10.55 5.56 2.65
C VAL A 76 11.64 5.62 1.58
N VAL A 77 12.89 5.75 2.00
CA VAL A 77 14.05 5.72 1.08
C VAL A 77 14.13 4.39 0.33
N GLY A 78 13.88 3.28 1.02
CA GLY A 78 13.85 1.96 0.41
C GLY A 78 12.74 1.82 -0.64
N LEU A 79 11.53 2.33 -0.36
CA LEU A 79 10.43 2.33 -1.32
C LEU A 79 10.74 3.22 -2.53
N TYR A 80 11.27 4.42 -2.30
CA TYR A 80 11.67 5.32 -3.37
C TYR A 80 12.69 4.65 -4.30
N ASN A 81 13.80 4.15 -3.77
CA ASN A 81 14.86 3.52 -4.55
C ASN A 81 14.39 2.26 -5.29
N ARG A 82 13.42 1.55 -4.71
CA ARG A 82 12.89 0.32 -5.30
C ARG A 82 11.94 0.58 -6.46
N TYR A 83 11.12 1.63 -6.38
CA TYR A 83 9.98 1.81 -7.28
C TYR A 83 10.08 3.03 -8.19
N ASN A 84 10.90 4.05 -7.84
CA ASN A 84 11.03 5.25 -8.66
C ASN A 84 11.67 4.94 -10.02
N ASP A 85 11.16 5.55 -11.07
CA ASP A 85 11.61 5.41 -12.48
C ASP A 85 11.59 3.96 -12.99
N LYS A 86 10.74 3.09 -12.43
CA LYS A 86 10.59 1.71 -12.88
C LYS A 86 9.41 1.57 -13.84
N PRO A 87 9.57 0.75 -14.91
CA PRO A 87 8.46 0.44 -15.81
C PRO A 87 7.45 -0.47 -15.10
N VAL A 88 6.19 -0.08 -15.15
CA VAL A 88 5.06 -0.79 -14.54
C VAL A 88 4.00 -1.03 -15.60
N TRP A 89 3.39 -2.21 -15.60
CA TRP A 89 2.29 -2.51 -16.49
C TRP A 89 1.01 -1.80 -16.07
N CYS A 90 0.49 -0.96 -16.94
CA CYS A 90 -0.79 -0.32 -16.75
C CYS A 90 -1.90 -1.12 -17.45
N SER A 91 -2.74 -1.81 -16.67
CA SER A 91 -3.84 -2.62 -17.20
C SER A 91 -4.88 -1.79 -17.95
N ARG A 92 -5.07 -0.52 -17.56
CA ARG A 92 -6.01 0.40 -18.21
C ARG A 92 -5.56 0.75 -19.63
N ARG A 93 -4.26 0.98 -19.83
CA ARG A 93 -3.69 1.37 -21.13
C ARG A 93 -3.10 0.20 -21.91
N LYS A 94 -3.01 -0.99 -21.31
CA LYS A 94 -2.40 -2.19 -21.89
C LYS A 94 -0.96 -1.95 -22.39
N LYS A 95 -0.22 -1.05 -21.72
CA LYS A 95 1.19 -0.74 -22.00
C LYS A 95 1.99 -0.52 -20.72
N PHE A 96 3.32 -0.54 -20.87
CA PHE A 96 4.20 -0.15 -19.77
C PHE A 96 4.25 1.37 -19.65
N VAL A 97 4.16 1.86 -18.42
CA VAL A 97 4.29 3.27 -18.03
C VAL A 97 5.42 3.40 -17.00
N THR A 98 6.08 4.55 -16.97
CA THR A 98 7.11 4.83 -15.98
C THR A 98 6.45 5.27 -14.67
N GLN A 99 6.78 4.58 -13.57
CA GLN A 99 6.29 4.95 -12.24
C GLN A 99 7.18 6.03 -11.64
N LYS A 100 6.58 7.14 -11.23
CA LYS A 100 7.26 8.21 -10.48
C LYS A 100 6.73 8.26 -9.06
N ILE A 101 7.66 8.28 -8.10
CA ILE A 101 7.34 8.37 -6.69
C ILE A 101 7.47 9.82 -6.23
N ASN A 102 6.37 10.39 -5.78
CA ASN A 102 6.33 11.69 -5.11
C ASN A 102 6.34 11.47 -3.60
N VAL A 103 7.31 12.07 -2.90
CA VAL A 103 7.42 11.92 -1.44
C VAL A 103 7.06 13.22 -0.77
N LEU A 104 6.10 13.16 0.16
CA LEU A 104 5.76 14.25 1.08
C LEU A 104 6.25 13.87 2.48
N SER A 105 7.06 14.71 3.11
CA SER A 105 7.62 14.40 4.42
C SER A 105 7.76 15.63 5.30
N ASN A 106 7.51 15.47 6.61
CA ASN A 106 7.87 16.45 7.62
C ASN A 106 9.24 16.18 8.25
N VAL A 107 9.90 15.10 7.81
CA VAL A 107 11.26 14.71 8.21
C VAL A 107 12.20 14.94 7.04
N ASP A 108 13.42 15.36 7.31
CA ASP A 108 14.44 15.52 6.30
C ASP A 108 14.89 14.17 5.74
N LEU A 109 14.89 14.05 4.41
CA LEU A 109 15.23 12.83 3.69
C LEU A 109 16.43 13.08 2.75
N THR A 110 17.16 12.03 2.46
CA THR A 110 18.29 12.06 1.50
C THR A 110 17.84 11.96 0.04
N ILE A 111 16.56 11.72 -0.21
CA ILE A 111 15.93 11.62 -1.52
C ILE A 111 15.16 12.91 -1.83
N PRO A 112 14.82 13.18 -3.10
CA PRO A 112 13.92 14.29 -3.43
C PRO A 112 12.57 14.12 -2.74
N TYR A 113 12.15 15.15 -2.00
CA TYR A 113 10.87 15.18 -1.32
C TYR A 113 10.29 16.59 -1.28
N THR A 114 8.99 16.69 -1.11
CA THR A 114 8.29 17.94 -0.84
C THR A 114 8.02 18.05 0.64
N LYS A 115 8.38 19.17 1.25
CA LYS A 115 8.14 19.41 2.67
C LYS A 115 6.65 19.42 2.95
N LEU A 116 6.25 18.67 3.95
CA LEU A 116 4.87 18.57 4.39
C LEU A 116 4.59 19.64 5.46
N ASP A 117 3.96 20.73 5.06
CA ASP A 117 3.61 21.84 5.96
C ASP A 117 2.12 21.81 6.35
N SER A 118 1.28 21.15 5.58
CA SER A 118 -0.15 21.07 5.87
C SER A 118 -0.79 19.78 5.32
N LEU A 119 -1.87 19.31 5.96
CA LEU A 119 -2.63 18.18 5.46
C LEU A 119 -3.39 18.48 4.15
N ALA A 120 -3.66 19.73 3.85
CA ALA A 120 -4.22 20.08 2.56
C ALA A 120 -3.35 19.58 1.38
N GLN A 121 -2.02 19.54 1.58
CA GLN A 121 -1.08 18.95 0.63
C GLN A 121 -1.29 17.43 0.49
N VAL A 122 -1.57 16.71 1.58
CA VAL A 122 -1.87 15.27 1.55
C VAL A 122 -3.16 15.00 0.79
N VAL A 123 -4.21 15.77 1.07
CA VAL A 123 -5.50 15.66 0.37
C VAL A 123 -5.33 15.95 -1.13
N LYS A 124 -4.56 16.98 -1.49
CA LYS A 124 -4.25 17.30 -2.88
C LYS A 124 -3.47 16.16 -3.54
N ALA A 125 -2.46 15.65 -2.86
CA ALA A 125 -1.63 14.54 -3.35
C ALA A 125 -2.41 13.23 -3.48
N SER A 126 -3.38 12.95 -2.60
CA SER A 126 -4.24 11.78 -2.71
C SER A 126 -5.09 11.77 -4.00
N LYS A 127 -5.48 12.95 -4.49
CA LYS A 127 -6.22 13.09 -5.74
C LYS A 127 -5.34 12.84 -6.98
N THR A 128 -4.04 13.10 -6.88
CA THR A 128 -3.07 12.89 -7.97
C THR A 128 -2.41 11.52 -7.89
N THR A 129 -2.50 10.83 -6.76
CA THR A 129 -1.97 9.47 -6.62
C THR A 129 -2.72 8.51 -7.55
N SER A 130 -1.98 7.65 -8.22
CA SER A 130 -2.48 6.76 -9.28
C SER A 130 -3.04 7.49 -10.51
N ALA A 131 -2.83 8.79 -10.61
CA ALA A 131 -3.07 9.52 -11.84
C ALA A 131 -2.02 9.12 -12.90
N ILE A 132 -2.49 8.88 -14.11
CA ILE A 132 -1.64 8.61 -15.25
C ILE A 132 -1.59 9.93 -16.04
N ASP A 133 -0.38 10.45 -16.17
CA ASP A 133 -0.13 11.58 -17.07
C ASP A 133 -0.18 11.07 -18.51
N ASP A 134 -1.10 11.60 -19.28
CA ASP A 134 -1.37 11.16 -20.63
C ASP A 134 -0.23 11.57 -21.60
N ASP A 135 0.43 12.68 -21.30
CA ASP A 135 1.46 13.24 -22.19
C ASP A 135 2.80 12.52 -22.02
N ASN A 136 3.12 12.10 -20.80
CA ASN A 136 4.44 11.55 -20.46
C ASN A 136 4.45 10.03 -20.18
N ASP A 137 3.31 9.35 -20.29
CA ASP A 137 3.18 7.92 -19.91
C ASP A 137 3.72 7.61 -18.50
N THR A 138 3.48 8.51 -17.55
CA THR A 138 3.93 8.37 -16.17
C THR A 138 2.79 8.06 -15.23
N LEU A 139 3.03 7.14 -14.30
CA LEU A 139 2.13 6.81 -13.18
C LEU A 139 2.71 7.44 -11.92
N THR A 140 2.03 8.44 -11.38
CA THR A 140 2.48 9.08 -10.13
C THR A 140 1.90 8.36 -8.93
N VAL A 141 2.78 7.96 -7.99
CA VAL A 141 2.40 7.40 -6.69
C VAL A 141 2.99 8.29 -5.59
N THR A 142 2.15 8.71 -4.64
CA THR A 142 2.59 9.56 -3.54
C THR A 142 2.77 8.74 -2.27
N ILE A 143 3.94 8.91 -1.65
CA ILE A 143 4.26 8.39 -0.32
C ILE A 143 4.22 9.58 0.66
N VAL A 144 3.48 9.43 1.74
CA VAL A 144 3.41 10.42 2.81
C VAL A 144 4.12 9.85 4.04
N ALA A 145 5.15 10.54 4.50
CA ALA A 145 5.92 10.18 5.68
C ALA A 145 5.75 11.26 6.74
N MET A 146 5.14 10.90 7.86
CA MET A 146 4.89 11.82 8.97
C MET A 146 5.43 11.25 10.27
N ASP A 147 6.30 12.02 10.91
CA ASP A 147 6.73 11.78 12.29
C ASP A 147 5.91 12.66 13.25
N GLU A 148 5.76 12.17 14.47
CA GLU A 148 5.00 12.84 15.52
C GLU A 148 3.57 13.27 15.12
N LEU A 149 2.85 12.34 14.49
CA LEU A 149 1.49 12.56 14.01
C LEU A 149 0.55 13.13 15.08
N SER A 150 0.74 12.72 16.34
CA SER A 150 -0.05 13.18 17.48
C SER A 150 0.08 14.70 17.76
N VAL A 151 1.22 15.29 17.42
CA VAL A 151 1.44 16.73 17.57
C VAL A 151 0.72 17.50 16.47
N GLN A 152 0.78 16.98 15.26
CA GLN A 152 0.19 17.62 14.08
C GLN A 152 -1.32 17.39 13.98
N MET A 153 -1.82 16.26 14.46
CA MET A 153 -3.25 15.91 14.48
C MET A 153 -3.83 16.06 15.89
N ASN A 154 -3.51 17.16 16.57
CA ASN A 154 -4.06 17.41 17.91
C ASN A 154 -5.57 17.68 17.81
N SER A 155 -6.37 16.75 18.32
CA SER A 155 -7.83 16.86 18.36
C SER A 155 -8.38 18.06 19.16
N ARG A 156 -7.52 18.74 19.93
CA ARG A 156 -7.87 19.95 20.67
C ARG A 156 -7.80 21.22 19.82
N SER A 157 -7.16 21.17 18.65
CA SER A 157 -7.05 22.29 17.70
C SER A 157 -8.14 22.22 16.64
N PHE A 158 -9.41 22.10 17.05
CA PHE A 158 -10.56 22.06 16.12
C PHE A 158 -10.74 23.32 15.27
N LYS A 159 -10.01 24.39 15.55
CA LYS A 159 -10.09 25.65 14.81
C LYS A 159 -9.22 25.69 13.56
N ASP A 160 -8.25 24.79 13.43
CA ASP A 160 -7.44 24.72 12.24
C ASP A 160 -8.20 23.94 11.16
N ASN A 161 -8.29 24.51 9.96
CA ASN A 161 -8.89 23.90 8.77
C ASN A 161 -8.34 22.50 8.44
N PHE A 162 -7.30 22.10 9.10
CA PHE A 162 -6.62 20.84 9.08
C PHE A 162 -7.46 19.68 9.65
N ASN A 163 -8.14 19.90 10.79
CA ASN A 163 -8.95 18.87 11.44
C ASN A 163 -10.35 18.74 10.84
N ALA A 164 -10.74 19.65 9.95
CA ALA A 164 -12.05 19.62 9.27
C ALA A 164 -12.14 18.64 8.11
N TYR A 165 -11.01 18.03 7.70
CA TYR A 165 -10.94 17.09 6.56
C TYR A 165 -10.81 15.61 6.97
N PHE A 166 -10.83 15.33 8.27
CA PHE A 166 -10.83 14.00 8.86
C PHE A 166 -11.91 13.89 9.93
#